data_17331af49e6ac15ec60924d13dd8b7c4
#
_entry.id   17331af49e6ac15ec60924d13dd8b7c4
#
_cell.length_a   1.000
_cell.length_b   1.000
_cell.length_c   1.000
_cell.angle_alpha   90.00
_cell.angle_beta   90.00
_cell.angle_gamma   90.00
#
_symmetry.space_group_name_H-M   'P 1'
#
loop_
_entity.id
_entity.type
_entity.pdbx_description
1 polymer ?
#
loop_
_entity_poly.entity_id
_entity_poly.type
_entity_poly.pdbx_seq_one_letter_code
_entity_poly.pdbx_strand_id
1 'polypeptide(L)'
;VFLRVVNLPECEPKELLPMLEFQIEELSPLPLAQVVWSAEKVSGVTNKKGNQTVLVMIASRDSVESRLTELESLGFYADRVEAPTLREFFPDEAKDDGAHVQLIQGVDSVLALISWWFDGQLFDVNSFNLPDKDESREDLVEKINRVTWAGEMAGWMPSEVTCYLAKRGDVSVDWQAVLARCFSDRIREAVPMSEVDLATETVKYAATSASPGLMVEDYAKRYRQRFQDSLWMEGIKGAVAILLLGLVAYFGYGNYLQSKLDNLVLQAKREGNQYTNALSLKARVETLEKRKALKFAALEAWYKVSVELPQELKFSELTFTSDRTLSGKTSRQLRIRGSADTGTKNLIFNYQEALTRMEANDGNTLFSDVSSDGTREDTRKKQLNWALTCNFDGE
;
A
#
# COMPACT_ATOMS: atom_id res chain seq x y z
N VAL A 1 -11.28 19.08 -15.40
CA VAL A 1 -11.98 18.57 -14.21
C VAL A 1 -13.37 19.12 -14.21
N PHE A 2 -14.36 18.27 -13.97
CA PHE A 2 -15.76 18.68 -13.75
C PHE A 2 -16.04 18.68 -12.26
N LEU A 3 -16.78 19.66 -11.80
CA LEU A 3 -17.12 19.85 -10.41
C LEU A 3 -18.64 19.74 -10.24
N ARG A 4 -19.09 19.06 -9.19
CA ARG A 4 -20.50 18.93 -8.86
C ARG A 4 -20.66 19.08 -7.34
N VAL A 5 -21.69 19.81 -6.94
CA VAL A 5 -22.07 19.93 -5.54
C VAL A 5 -23.26 18.99 -5.28
N VAL A 6 -23.12 18.14 -4.30
CA VAL A 6 -24.16 17.16 -3.92
C VAL A 6 -24.45 17.31 -2.42
N ASN A 7 -25.71 17.34 -2.07
CA ASN A 7 -26.13 17.31 -0.69
C ASN A 7 -26.53 15.88 -0.30
N LEU A 8 -25.81 15.31 0.64
CA LEU A 8 -26.01 13.95 1.13
C LEU A 8 -26.43 13.97 2.59
N PRO A 9 -27.13 12.93 3.09
CA PRO A 9 -27.26 12.71 4.51
C PRO A 9 -25.90 12.67 5.21
N GLU A 10 -25.85 13.13 6.45
CA GLU A 10 -24.61 13.08 7.23
C GLU A 10 -24.19 11.61 7.44
N CYS A 11 -22.99 11.27 7.01
CA CYS A 11 -22.42 9.94 7.07
C CYS A 11 -20.94 9.98 7.48
N GLU A 12 -20.39 8.84 7.84
CA GLU A 12 -18.95 8.72 8.10
C GLU A 12 -18.14 8.88 6.80
N PRO A 13 -16.89 9.40 6.86
CA PRO A 13 -16.03 9.58 5.68
C PRO A 13 -15.83 8.31 4.85
N LYS A 14 -15.91 7.14 5.46
CA LYS A 14 -15.79 5.83 4.79
C LYS A 14 -17.02 5.45 3.96
N GLU A 15 -18.19 5.99 4.29
CA GLU A 15 -19.46 5.71 3.63
C GLU A 15 -19.73 6.66 2.47
N LEU A 16 -19.01 7.79 2.44
CA LEU A 16 -19.21 8.85 1.46
C LEU A 16 -19.03 8.35 0.01
N LEU A 17 -17.91 7.68 -0.27
CA LEU A 17 -17.62 7.16 -1.61
C LEU A 17 -18.63 6.10 -2.06
N PRO A 18 -18.96 5.07 -1.25
CA PRO A 18 -20.02 4.11 -1.61
C PRO A 18 -21.38 4.74 -1.88
N MET A 19 -21.77 5.79 -1.13
CA MET A 19 -23.05 6.49 -1.35
C MET A 19 -23.07 7.25 -2.68
N LEU A 20 -21.95 7.81 -3.08
CA LEU A 20 -21.79 8.55 -4.33
C LEU A 20 -21.64 7.63 -5.55
N GLU A 21 -21.09 6.43 -5.38
CA GLU A 21 -20.82 5.50 -6.48
C GLU A 21 -22.06 5.22 -7.33
N PHE A 22 -23.23 5.16 -6.72
CA PHE A 22 -24.50 4.98 -7.43
C PHE A 22 -24.98 6.24 -8.17
N GLN A 23 -24.52 7.44 -7.77
CA GLN A 23 -24.94 8.71 -8.35
C GLN A 23 -23.93 9.24 -9.38
N ILE A 24 -22.70 8.72 -9.35
CA ILE A 24 -21.61 9.26 -10.17
C ILE A 24 -21.90 9.15 -11.67
N GLU A 25 -22.67 8.15 -12.09
CA GLU A 25 -23.06 7.96 -13.50
C GLU A 25 -23.94 9.10 -14.01
N GLU A 26 -24.82 9.64 -13.16
CA GLU A 26 -25.66 10.79 -13.48
C GLU A 26 -24.88 12.12 -13.38
N LEU A 27 -23.91 12.19 -12.49
CA LEU A 27 -23.10 13.39 -12.26
C LEU A 27 -22.00 13.56 -13.32
N SER A 28 -21.55 12.46 -13.93
CA SER A 28 -20.45 12.46 -14.87
C SER A 28 -20.90 12.78 -16.29
N PRO A 29 -20.23 13.72 -16.97
CA PRO A 29 -20.48 13.98 -18.39
C PRO A 29 -19.84 12.94 -19.31
N LEU A 30 -19.03 12.01 -18.79
CA LEU A 30 -18.33 10.96 -19.51
C LEU A 30 -18.66 9.60 -18.90
N PRO A 31 -18.55 8.51 -19.68
CA PRO A 31 -18.73 7.15 -19.16
C PRO A 31 -17.80 6.85 -17.96
N LEU A 32 -18.28 6.09 -16.98
CA LEU A 32 -17.52 5.78 -15.75
C LEU A 32 -16.15 5.17 -16.03
N ALA A 33 -16.02 4.34 -17.05
CA ALA A 33 -14.75 3.73 -17.43
C ALA A 33 -13.67 4.75 -17.88
N GLN A 34 -14.09 5.93 -18.30
CA GLN A 34 -13.23 7.00 -18.84
C GLN A 34 -12.94 8.09 -17.82
N VAL A 35 -13.43 7.97 -16.58
CA VAL A 35 -13.23 8.98 -15.56
C VAL A 35 -12.53 8.43 -14.34
N VAL A 36 -11.86 9.33 -13.64
CA VAL A 36 -11.48 9.20 -12.23
C VAL A 36 -12.22 10.26 -11.46
N TRP A 37 -12.67 9.91 -10.27
CA TRP A 37 -13.43 10.83 -9.46
C TRP A 37 -13.03 10.74 -8.00
N SER A 38 -13.28 11.82 -7.29
CA SER A 38 -13.07 11.94 -5.86
C SER A 38 -14.17 12.79 -5.27
N ALA A 39 -14.44 12.59 -4.00
CA ALA A 39 -15.44 13.36 -3.28
C ALA A 39 -14.87 13.86 -1.95
N GLU A 40 -15.23 15.08 -1.63
CA GLU A 40 -14.75 15.75 -0.44
C GLU A 40 -15.89 16.51 0.25
N LYS A 41 -15.96 16.36 1.57
CA LYS A 41 -16.88 17.17 2.39
C LYS A 41 -16.39 18.62 2.40
N VAL A 42 -17.23 19.54 2.04
CA VAL A 42 -16.92 20.99 2.07
C VAL A 42 -16.98 21.48 3.51
N SER A 43 -15.88 22.01 4.03
CA SER A 43 -15.79 22.62 5.34
C SER A 43 -16.40 24.04 5.33
N GLY A 44 -16.75 24.58 6.50
CA GLY A 44 -17.23 25.94 6.63
C GLY A 44 -18.63 26.21 6.06
N VAL A 45 -19.35 25.18 5.63
CA VAL A 45 -20.70 25.30 5.06
C VAL A 45 -21.75 25.09 6.12
N THR A 46 -22.77 25.96 6.14
CA THR A 46 -23.96 25.77 6.96
C THR A 46 -24.87 24.72 6.31
N ASN A 47 -24.87 23.51 6.87
CA ASN A 47 -25.69 22.43 6.34
C ASN A 47 -27.10 22.45 6.96
N LYS A 48 -28.13 22.08 6.19
CA LYS A 48 -29.45 21.78 6.74
C LYS A 48 -29.32 20.56 7.67
N LYS A 49 -30.13 20.51 8.72
CA LYS A 49 -30.11 19.42 9.73
C LYS A 49 -30.05 18.03 9.06
N GLY A 50 -29.02 17.26 9.38
CA GLY A 50 -28.85 15.90 8.91
C GLY A 50 -28.28 15.75 7.49
N ASN A 51 -27.89 16.85 6.84
CA ASN A 51 -27.24 16.83 5.51
C ASN A 51 -25.84 17.39 5.60
N GLN A 52 -25.00 16.97 4.67
CA GLN A 52 -23.67 17.51 4.44
C GLN A 52 -23.50 17.85 2.96
N THR A 53 -22.77 18.95 2.69
CA THR A 53 -22.42 19.37 1.34
C THR A 53 -21.13 18.69 0.92
N VAL A 54 -21.14 18.04 -0.21
CA VAL A 54 -20.01 17.29 -0.77
C VAL A 54 -19.69 17.83 -2.15
N LEU A 55 -18.42 18.12 -2.38
CA LEU A 55 -17.89 18.44 -3.70
C LEU A 55 -17.41 17.14 -4.35
N VAL A 56 -17.95 16.83 -5.51
CA VAL A 56 -17.54 15.73 -6.35
C VAL A 56 -16.66 16.29 -7.48
N MET A 57 -15.47 15.78 -7.58
CA MET A 57 -14.48 16.11 -8.62
C MET A 57 -14.41 14.95 -9.60
N ILE A 58 -14.56 15.24 -10.88
CA ILE A 58 -14.53 14.25 -11.95
C ILE A 58 -13.51 14.69 -12.98
N ALA A 59 -12.56 13.85 -13.31
CA ALA A 59 -11.54 14.12 -14.33
C ALA A 59 -11.52 13.02 -15.40
N SER A 60 -11.12 13.38 -16.61
CA SER A 60 -10.84 12.36 -17.65
C SER A 60 -9.68 11.48 -17.18
N ARG A 61 -9.88 10.18 -17.22
CA ARG A 61 -8.87 9.17 -16.87
C ARG A 61 -7.63 9.34 -17.75
N ASP A 62 -7.82 9.47 -19.04
CA ASP A 62 -6.72 9.63 -20.01
C ASP A 62 -5.84 10.84 -19.70
N SER A 63 -6.47 11.97 -19.30
CA SER A 63 -5.73 13.19 -18.94
C SER A 63 -4.88 12.99 -17.69
N VAL A 64 -5.40 12.29 -16.69
CA VAL A 64 -4.66 11.99 -15.45
C VAL A 64 -3.55 10.98 -15.72
N GLU A 65 -3.83 9.90 -16.44
CA GLU A 65 -2.85 8.88 -16.81
C GLU A 65 -1.71 9.45 -17.67
N SER A 66 -2.02 10.34 -18.61
CA SER A 66 -1.00 11.02 -19.43
C SER A 66 -0.02 11.80 -18.54
N ARG A 67 -0.53 12.56 -17.56
CA ARG A 67 0.32 13.31 -16.62
C ARG A 67 1.12 12.42 -15.68
N LEU A 68 0.52 11.34 -15.18
CA LEU A 68 1.21 10.36 -14.36
C LEU A 68 2.33 9.67 -15.15
N THR A 69 2.08 9.31 -16.40
CA THR A 69 3.08 8.70 -17.29
C THR A 69 4.24 9.67 -17.59
N GLU A 70 3.93 10.95 -17.79
CA GLU A 70 4.96 11.99 -17.97
C GLU A 70 5.86 12.07 -16.72
N LEU A 71 5.29 12.13 -15.52
CA LEU A 71 6.03 12.12 -14.26
C LEU A 71 6.87 10.84 -14.08
N GLU A 72 6.29 9.66 -14.40
CA GLU A 72 7.04 8.41 -14.37
C GLU A 72 8.26 8.43 -15.28
N SER A 73 8.14 9.02 -16.48
CA SER A 73 9.25 9.14 -17.43
C SER A 73 10.41 9.98 -16.88
N LEU A 74 10.10 10.92 -15.99
CA LEU A 74 11.06 11.76 -15.27
C LEU A 74 11.57 11.10 -13.97
N GLY A 75 11.09 9.90 -13.63
CA GLY A 75 11.47 9.18 -12.42
C GLY A 75 10.69 9.55 -11.17
N PHE A 76 9.62 10.33 -11.29
CA PHE A 76 8.76 10.71 -10.17
C PHE A 76 7.52 9.83 -10.10
N TYR A 77 7.17 9.42 -8.90
CA TYR A 77 5.98 8.62 -8.62
C TYR A 77 5.06 9.43 -7.70
N ALA A 78 3.87 9.72 -8.19
CA ALA A 78 2.91 10.53 -7.43
C ALA A 78 2.14 9.65 -6.44
N ASP A 79 2.13 10.03 -5.17
CA ASP A 79 1.29 9.37 -4.16
C ASP A 79 -0.17 9.80 -4.28
N ARG A 80 -0.40 10.97 -4.91
CA ARG A 80 -1.68 11.65 -4.88
C ARG A 80 -1.82 12.61 -6.07
N VAL A 81 -3.05 12.79 -6.53
CA VAL A 81 -3.40 13.82 -7.54
C VAL A 81 -4.45 14.73 -6.94
N GLU A 82 -4.10 15.99 -6.75
CA GLU A 82 -4.97 17.02 -6.18
C GLU A 82 -5.24 18.13 -7.18
N ALA A 83 -6.35 18.83 -6.99
CA ALA A 83 -6.68 20.06 -7.71
C ALA A 83 -6.41 21.27 -6.78
N PRO A 84 -5.20 21.87 -6.81
CA PRO A 84 -4.78 22.86 -5.82
C PRO A 84 -5.68 24.10 -5.80
N THR A 85 -6.19 24.52 -6.95
CA THR A 85 -7.08 25.68 -7.08
C THR A 85 -8.35 25.55 -6.24
N LEU A 86 -8.77 24.32 -5.92
CA LEU A 86 -9.95 24.12 -5.07
C LEU A 86 -9.70 24.51 -3.61
N ARG A 87 -8.46 24.51 -3.14
CA ARG A 87 -8.14 24.93 -1.76
C ARG A 87 -8.45 26.40 -1.51
N GLU A 88 -8.27 27.23 -2.52
CA GLU A 88 -8.68 28.64 -2.46
C GLU A 88 -10.21 28.83 -2.51
N PHE A 89 -10.91 27.91 -3.19
CA PHE A 89 -12.37 27.93 -3.31
C PHE A 89 -13.09 27.49 -2.02
N PHE A 90 -12.48 26.57 -1.28
CA PHE A 90 -13.10 25.97 -0.10
C PHE A 90 -12.22 26.18 1.13
N PRO A 91 -12.12 27.42 1.64
CA PRO A 91 -11.47 27.68 2.92
C PRO A 91 -12.24 27.02 4.06
N ASP A 92 -11.62 26.97 5.22
CA ASP A 92 -12.26 26.42 6.44
C ASP A 92 -13.45 27.25 6.93
N GLU A 93 -13.59 28.48 6.45
CA GLU A 93 -14.68 29.40 6.78
C GLU A 93 -15.61 29.61 5.58
N ALA A 94 -16.89 29.82 5.84
CA ALA A 94 -17.86 30.15 4.81
C ALA A 94 -17.50 31.46 4.11
N LYS A 95 -17.68 31.50 2.79
CA LYS A 95 -17.50 32.71 2.00
C LYS A 95 -18.70 33.63 2.13
N ASP A 96 -18.46 34.91 1.83
CA ASP A 96 -19.52 35.89 1.70
C ASP A 96 -20.53 35.49 0.62
N ASP A 97 -21.78 35.90 0.81
CA ASP A 97 -22.87 35.63 -0.13
C ASP A 97 -22.58 36.24 -1.50
N GLY A 98 -22.67 35.40 -2.54
CA GLY A 98 -22.43 35.84 -3.91
C GLY A 98 -21.79 34.77 -4.80
N ALA A 99 -21.39 35.21 -5.98
CA ALA A 99 -20.64 34.43 -6.95
C ALA A 99 -19.12 34.69 -6.79
N HIS A 100 -18.37 33.69 -6.42
CA HIS A 100 -16.91 33.79 -6.35
C HIS A 100 -16.31 33.26 -7.65
N VAL A 101 -15.80 34.18 -8.46
CA VAL A 101 -15.21 33.89 -9.79
C VAL A 101 -13.71 33.95 -9.70
N GLN A 102 -13.06 32.86 -10.02
CA GLN A 102 -11.60 32.79 -10.15
C GLN A 102 -11.23 32.54 -11.62
N LEU A 103 -10.45 33.44 -12.17
CA LEU A 103 -9.90 33.33 -13.53
C LEU A 103 -8.42 32.98 -13.45
N ILE A 104 -8.06 31.85 -14.07
CA ILE A 104 -6.71 31.33 -14.09
C ILE A 104 -6.22 31.29 -15.53
N GLN A 105 -5.18 32.09 -15.85
CA GLN A 105 -4.57 32.08 -17.16
C GLN A 105 -3.79 30.79 -17.38
N GLY A 106 -4.16 30.04 -18.41
CA GLY A 106 -3.38 28.95 -18.99
C GLY A 106 -2.58 29.41 -20.20
N VAL A 107 -1.98 28.47 -20.93
CA VAL A 107 -1.16 28.79 -22.12
C VAL A 107 -2.02 29.32 -23.26
N ASP A 108 -3.10 28.63 -23.60
CA ASP A 108 -4.00 28.99 -24.70
C ASP A 108 -5.47 29.10 -24.27
N SER A 109 -5.73 29.18 -22.97
CA SER A 109 -7.08 29.18 -22.42
C SER A 109 -7.13 29.83 -21.06
N VAL A 110 -8.28 30.32 -20.69
CA VAL A 110 -8.58 30.80 -19.34
C VAL A 110 -9.53 29.82 -18.68
N LEU A 111 -9.14 29.29 -17.54
CA LEU A 111 -10.01 28.50 -16.69
C LEU A 111 -10.81 29.43 -15.79
N ALA A 112 -12.13 29.47 -15.96
CA ALA A 112 -13.05 30.16 -15.08
C ALA A 112 -13.68 29.15 -14.09
N LEU A 113 -13.41 29.36 -12.81
CA LEU A 113 -14.03 28.62 -11.72
C LEU A 113 -15.02 29.54 -11.03
N ILE A 114 -16.24 29.09 -10.82
CA ILE A 114 -17.31 29.89 -10.19
C ILE A 114 -17.96 29.07 -9.10
N SER A 115 -18.00 29.60 -7.89
CA SER A 115 -18.76 29.00 -6.77
C SER A 115 -19.84 29.98 -6.30
N TRP A 116 -21.02 29.43 -5.99
CA TRP A 116 -22.19 30.18 -5.60
C TRP A 116 -22.52 29.94 -4.14
N TRP A 117 -22.44 31.01 -3.35
CA TRP A 117 -22.60 30.96 -1.90
C TRP A 117 -23.74 31.88 -1.46
N PHE A 118 -24.64 31.33 -0.67
CA PHE A 118 -25.74 32.10 -0.07
C PHE A 118 -26.09 31.51 1.30
N ASP A 119 -26.33 32.37 2.27
CA ASP A 119 -26.60 31.97 3.66
C ASP A 119 -25.60 31.00 4.27
N GLY A 120 -24.31 31.15 3.91
CA GLY A 120 -23.24 30.25 4.30
C GLY A 120 -23.34 28.83 3.70
N GLN A 121 -24.15 28.64 2.65
CA GLN A 121 -24.28 27.38 1.92
C GLN A 121 -23.65 27.49 0.54
N LEU A 122 -23.00 26.42 0.12
CA LEU A 122 -22.51 26.28 -1.25
C LEU A 122 -23.59 25.59 -2.09
N PHE A 123 -24.15 26.30 -3.07
CA PHE A 123 -25.23 25.77 -3.91
C PHE A 123 -24.72 25.13 -5.21
N ASP A 124 -23.74 25.74 -5.86
CA ASP A 124 -23.21 25.19 -7.10
C ASP A 124 -21.74 25.59 -7.31
N VAL A 125 -21.03 24.77 -8.09
CA VAL A 125 -19.66 25.04 -8.54
C VAL A 125 -19.52 24.67 -10.00
N ASN A 126 -19.07 25.62 -10.78
CA ASN A 126 -18.90 25.47 -12.22
C ASN A 126 -17.43 25.68 -12.62
N SER A 127 -16.96 24.90 -13.57
CA SER A 127 -15.66 25.08 -14.19
C SER A 127 -15.82 25.20 -15.70
N PHE A 128 -15.29 26.26 -16.28
CA PHE A 128 -15.35 26.52 -17.70
C PHE A 128 -13.93 26.72 -18.22
N ASN A 129 -13.53 25.91 -19.17
CA ASN A 129 -12.29 26.13 -19.91
C ASN A 129 -12.62 26.92 -21.16
N LEU A 130 -12.15 28.16 -21.22
CA LEU A 130 -12.45 29.12 -22.26
C LEU A 130 -11.20 29.31 -23.10
N PRO A 131 -11.25 29.04 -24.42
CA PRO A 131 -10.15 29.43 -25.30
C PRO A 131 -9.86 30.94 -25.17
N ASP A 132 -8.60 31.33 -25.27
CA ASP A 132 -8.24 32.79 -25.20
C ASP A 132 -8.58 33.50 -26.50
N LYS A 133 -9.89 33.68 -26.72
CA LYS A 133 -10.51 34.29 -27.91
C LYS A 133 -11.66 35.18 -27.48
N ASP A 134 -11.98 36.18 -28.31
CA ASP A 134 -13.08 37.12 -28.03
C ASP A 134 -14.45 36.42 -27.91
N GLU A 135 -14.68 35.37 -28.69
CA GLU A 135 -15.91 34.56 -28.65
C GLU A 135 -16.15 33.92 -27.28
N SER A 136 -15.09 33.60 -26.57
CA SER A 136 -15.16 32.95 -25.23
C SER A 136 -15.76 33.88 -24.15
N ARG A 137 -15.77 35.17 -24.38
CA ARG A 137 -16.41 36.15 -23.50
C ARG A 137 -17.94 35.96 -23.53
N GLU A 138 -18.50 35.86 -24.74
CA GLU A 138 -19.93 35.62 -24.92
C GLU A 138 -20.34 34.27 -24.36
N ASP A 139 -19.52 33.23 -24.57
CA ASP A 139 -19.72 31.89 -24.03
C ASP A 139 -19.79 31.91 -22.50
N LEU A 140 -18.90 32.64 -21.83
CA LEU A 140 -18.91 32.73 -20.37
C LEU A 140 -20.20 33.41 -19.87
N VAL A 141 -20.56 34.54 -20.50
CA VAL A 141 -21.80 35.27 -20.16
C VAL A 141 -23.02 34.38 -20.31
N GLU A 142 -23.13 33.65 -21.43
CA GLU A 142 -24.23 32.71 -21.65
C GLU A 142 -24.28 31.62 -20.57
N LYS A 143 -23.13 31.01 -20.24
CA LYS A 143 -23.03 29.96 -19.23
C LYS A 143 -23.40 30.47 -17.84
N ILE A 144 -22.91 31.66 -17.45
CA ILE A 144 -23.29 32.30 -16.17
C ILE A 144 -24.79 32.56 -16.13
N ASN A 145 -25.37 33.18 -17.16
CA ASN A 145 -26.78 33.50 -17.23
C ASN A 145 -27.65 32.22 -17.16
N ARG A 146 -27.21 31.12 -17.76
CA ARG A 146 -27.89 29.83 -17.67
C ARG A 146 -27.92 29.30 -16.24
N VAL A 147 -26.78 29.38 -15.50
CA VAL A 147 -26.73 28.97 -14.09
C VAL A 147 -27.57 29.90 -13.22
N THR A 148 -27.49 31.22 -13.43
CA THR A 148 -28.30 32.20 -12.71
C THR A 148 -29.78 31.93 -12.89
N TRP A 149 -30.23 31.77 -14.14
CA TRP A 149 -31.63 31.46 -14.43
C TRP A 149 -32.08 30.13 -13.80
N ALA A 150 -31.25 29.09 -13.86
CA ALA A 150 -31.56 27.82 -13.21
C ALA A 150 -31.66 27.95 -11.69
N GLY A 151 -30.76 28.74 -11.08
CA GLY A 151 -30.76 29.03 -9.65
C GLY A 151 -31.97 29.84 -9.18
N GLU A 152 -32.40 30.84 -9.98
CA GLU A 152 -33.65 31.60 -9.74
C GLU A 152 -34.88 30.68 -9.79
N MET A 153 -34.95 29.83 -10.84
CA MET A 153 -36.03 28.84 -10.97
C MET A 153 -36.05 27.82 -9.83
N ALA A 154 -34.90 27.44 -9.32
CA ALA A 154 -34.76 26.55 -8.17
C ALA A 154 -34.98 27.26 -6.82
N GLY A 155 -35.06 28.58 -6.83
CA GLY A 155 -35.40 29.41 -5.65
C GLY A 155 -34.23 29.60 -4.65
N TRP A 156 -33.00 29.28 -5.04
CA TRP A 156 -31.83 29.52 -4.19
C TRP A 156 -31.00 30.75 -4.59
N MET A 157 -31.19 31.25 -5.81
CA MET A 157 -30.52 32.44 -6.32
C MET A 157 -31.28 33.69 -5.99
N PRO A 158 -30.71 34.68 -5.27
CA PRO A 158 -31.37 35.97 -5.10
C PRO A 158 -31.34 36.79 -6.39
N SER A 159 -32.27 37.75 -6.51
CA SER A 159 -32.34 38.65 -7.68
C SER A 159 -31.10 39.54 -7.86
N GLU A 160 -30.33 39.72 -6.82
CA GLU A 160 -29.16 40.59 -6.79
C GLU A 160 -27.98 39.80 -6.22
N VAL A 161 -26.99 39.55 -7.08
CA VAL A 161 -25.79 38.76 -6.74
C VAL A 161 -24.54 39.63 -6.79
N THR A 162 -23.72 39.61 -5.75
CA THR A 162 -22.41 40.21 -5.73
C THR A 162 -21.40 39.24 -6.35
N CYS A 163 -20.55 39.70 -7.23
CA CYS A 163 -19.47 38.92 -7.83
C CYS A 163 -18.13 39.27 -7.18
N TYR A 164 -17.41 38.27 -6.65
CA TYR A 164 -16.06 38.40 -6.13
C TYR A 164 -15.09 37.86 -7.17
N LEU A 165 -14.34 38.72 -7.83
CA LEU A 165 -13.46 38.37 -8.94
C LEU A 165 -12.01 38.28 -8.48
N ALA A 166 -11.42 37.10 -8.53
CA ALA A 166 -10.00 36.87 -8.36
C ALA A 166 -9.34 36.51 -9.71
N LYS A 167 -8.18 37.12 -10.01
CA LYS A 167 -7.44 36.87 -11.23
C LYS A 167 -6.07 36.30 -10.91
N ARG A 168 -5.65 35.23 -11.58
CA ARG A 168 -4.35 34.61 -11.43
C ARG A 168 -3.64 34.52 -12.80
N GLY A 169 -2.45 35.08 -12.86
CA GLY A 169 -1.68 35.21 -14.09
C GLY A 169 -2.00 36.51 -14.85
N ASP A 170 -1.35 36.67 -15.99
CA ASP A 170 -1.51 37.87 -16.83
C ASP A 170 -2.75 37.69 -17.73
N VAL A 171 -3.90 37.94 -17.16
CA VAL A 171 -5.19 37.81 -17.86
C VAL A 171 -5.39 39.06 -18.69
N SER A 172 -5.08 38.99 -19.99
CA SER A 172 -5.05 40.14 -20.94
C SER A 172 -6.41 40.78 -21.21
N VAL A 173 -7.50 40.06 -20.91
CA VAL A 173 -8.87 40.48 -21.19
C VAL A 173 -9.45 41.24 -20.00
N ASP A 174 -10.19 42.32 -20.28
CA ASP A 174 -11.00 42.99 -19.25
C ASP A 174 -12.24 42.16 -18.89
N TRP A 175 -12.00 41.11 -18.09
CA TRP A 175 -13.06 40.25 -17.60
C TRP A 175 -14.02 40.97 -16.65
N GLN A 176 -13.61 42.07 -16.05
CA GLN A 176 -14.50 42.84 -15.20
C GLN A 176 -15.64 43.44 -16.05
N ALA A 177 -15.33 44.02 -17.23
CA ALA A 177 -16.34 44.50 -18.16
C ALA A 177 -17.24 43.38 -18.71
N VAL A 178 -16.69 42.16 -18.91
CA VAL A 178 -17.45 41.02 -19.33
C VAL A 178 -18.44 40.56 -18.25
N LEU A 179 -17.96 40.43 -17.00
CA LEU A 179 -18.79 39.98 -15.86
C LEU A 179 -19.81 41.05 -15.44
N ALA A 180 -19.56 42.35 -15.68
CA ALA A 180 -20.52 43.43 -15.44
C ALA A 180 -21.84 43.23 -16.22
N ARG A 181 -21.81 42.50 -17.31
CA ARG A 181 -22.99 42.14 -18.09
C ARG A 181 -23.89 41.15 -17.39
N CYS A 182 -23.34 40.34 -16.48
CA CYS A 182 -24.09 39.37 -15.68
C CYS A 182 -24.45 39.87 -14.28
N PHE A 183 -23.52 40.58 -13.66
CA PHE A 183 -23.64 40.97 -12.23
C PHE A 183 -23.83 42.50 -12.04
N SER A 184 -24.05 43.23 -13.14
CA SER A 184 -24.11 44.73 -13.13
C SER A 184 -22.83 45.33 -12.49
N ASP A 185 -22.94 46.41 -11.77
CA ASP A 185 -21.80 47.08 -11.12
C ASP A 185 -21.40 46.47 -9.76
N ARG A 186 -21.90 45.26 -9.45
CA ARG A 186 -21.65 44.57 -8.15
C ARG A 186 -20.45 43.65 -8.20
N ILE A 187 -19.39 44.06 -8.86
CA ILE A 187 -18.14 43.29 -8.92
C ILE A 187 -17.17 43.85 -7.89
N ARG A 188 -16.65 43.00 -7.05
CA ARG A 188 -15.59 43.27 -6.08
C ARG A 188 -14.35 42.49 -6.45
N GLU A 189 -13.21 43.12 -6.49
CA GLU A 189 -11.94 42.42 -6.69
C GLU A 189 -11.56 41.69 -5.40
N ALA A 190 -11.24 40.42 -5.54
CA ALA A 190 -10.69 39.59 -4.50
C ALA A 190 -9.21 39.32 -4.81
N VAL A 191 -8.39 39.32 -3.77
CA VAL A 191 -6.97 38.99 -3.91
C VAL A 191 -6.84 37.45 -3.94
N PRO A 192 -6.29 36.88 -5.02
CA PRO A 192 -6.07 35.43 -5.04
C PRO A 192 -4.98 35.03 -4.05
N MET A 193 -5.07 33.81 -3.53
CA MET A 193 -4.02 33.23 -2.69
C MET A 193 -2.70 33.15 -3.49
N SER A 194 -1.57 33.41 -2.86
CA SER A 194 -0.28 33.25 -3.53
C SER A 194 -0.02 31.80 -3.93
N GLU A 195 0.78 31.55 -4.96
CA GLU A 195 1.10 30.18 -5.39
C GLU A 195 1.78 29.35 -4.30
N VAL A 196 2.61 30.00 -3.49
CA VAL A 196 3.31 29.36 -2.37
C VAL A 196 2.32 28.97 -1.27
N ASP A 197 1.39 29.87 -0.93
CA ASP A 197 0.38 29.59 0.09
C ASP A 197 -0.56 28.48 -0.41
N LEU A 198 -0.99 28.55 -1.67
CA LEU A 198 -1.82 27.54 -2.30
C LEU A 198 -1.16 26.17 -2.30
N ALA A 199 0.12 26.11 -2.67
CA ALA A 199 0.89 24.86 -2.61
C ALA A 199 1.01 24.35 -1.17
N THR A 200 1.27 25.24 -0.23
CA THR A 200 1.40 24.89 1.19
C THR A 200 0.10 24.33 1.75
N GLU A 201 -1.03 24.98 1.50
CA GLU A 201 -2.34 24.51 1.94
C GLU A 201 -2.72 23.18 1.25
N THR A 202 -2.40 23.03 -0.03
CA THR A 202 -2.63 21.78 -0.74
C THR A 202 -1.82 20.62 -0.14
N VAL A 203 -0.55 20.84 0.21
CA VAL A 203 0.30 19.83 0.85
C VAL A 203 -0.19 19.51 2.26
N LYS A 204 -0.56 20.50 3.06
CA LYS A 204 -1.14 20.29 4.40
C LYS A 204 -2.40 19.43 4.31
N TYR A 205 -3.30 19.78 3.40
CA TYR A 205 -4.50 18.99 3.16
C TYR A 205 -4.17 17.57 2.73
N ALA A 206 -3.28 17.42 1.76
CA ALA A 206 -2.85 16.10 1.29
C ALA A 206 -2.26 15.23 2.42
N ALA A 207 -1.55 15.83 3.37
CA ALA A 207 -0.98 15.12 4.51
C ALA A 207 -2.02 14.68 5.54
N THR A 208 -3.14 15.40 5.66
CA THR A 208 -4.18 15.12 6.66
C THR A 208 -5.37 14.31 6.12
N SER A 209 -5.65 14.44 4.83
CA SER A 209 -6.78 13.74 4.19
C SER A 209 -6.46 12.29 3.87
N ALA A 210 -7.38 11.39 4.17
CA ALA A 210 -7.29 9.98 3.82
C ALA A 210 -7.67 9.68 2.35
N SER A 211 -8.29 10.65 1.64
CA SER A 211 -8.69 10.47 0.25
C SER A 211 -7.47 10.49 -0.68
N PRO A 212 -7.33 9.59 -1.64
CA PRO A 212 -6.25 9.62 -2.63
C PRO A 212 -6.40 10.73 -3.68
N GLY A 213 -7.43 11.58 -3.58
CA GLY A 213 -7.77 12.58 -4.58
C GLY A 213 -8.20 11.95 -5.91
N LEU A 214 -7.76 12.52 -7.01
CA LEU A 214 -8.05 12.05 -8.39
C LEU A 214 -7.04 10.99 -8.88
N MET A 215 -6.43 10.24 -7.97
CA MET A 215 -5.45 9.23 -8.32
C MET A 215 -6.10 8.01 -8.97
N VAL A 216 -5.57 7.57 -10.10
CA VAL A 216 -6.01 6.34 -10.76
C VAL A 216 -5.61 5.13 -9.93
N GLU A 217 -6.56 4.26 -9.61
CA GLU A 217 -6.36 3.13 -8.69
C GLU A 217 -5.24 2.18 -9.14
N ASP A 218 -5.12 1.93 -10.43
CA ASP A 218 -4.10 1.05 -11.01
C ASP A 218 -2.68 1.63 -10.79
N TYR A 219 -2.53 2.96 -10.92
CA TYR A 219 -1.27 3.65 -10.63
C TYR A 219 -0.97 3.64 -9.14
N ALA A 220 -1.97 3.91 -8.29
CA ALA A 220 -1.81 3.86 -6.83
C ALA A 220 -1.35 2.47 -6.34
N LYS A 221 -1.95 1.40 -6.87
CA LYS A 221 -1.55 0.02 -6.57
C LYS A 221 -0.12 -0.26 -7.02
N ARG A 222 0.22 0.12 -8.27
CA ARG A 222 1.54 -0.07 -8.86
C ARG A 222 2.63 0.68 -8.07
N TYR A 223 2.38 1.92 -7.68
CA TYR A 223 3.34 2.71 -6.92
C TYR A 223 3.52 2.18 -5.50
N ARG A 224 2.45 1.75 -4.85
CA ARG A 224 2.52 1.10 -3.54
C ARG A 224 3.32 -0.21 -3.60
N GLN A 225 3.12 -1.01 -4.63
CA GLN A 225 3.91 -2.23 -4.85
C GLN A 225 5.39 -1.90 -5.05
N ARG A 226 5.72 -0.95 -5.92
CA ARG A 226 7.11 -0.51 -6.14
C ARG A 226 7.77 0.01 -4.87
N PHE A 227 7.04 0.77 -4.07
CA PHE A 227 7.54 1.25 -2.78
C PHE A 227 7.82 0.08 -1.81
N GLN A 228 6.89 -0.87 -1.72
CA GLN A 228 7.08 -2.08 -0.93
C GLN A 228 8.27 -2.90 -1.43
N ASP A 229 8.39 -3.11 -2.73
CA ASP A 229 9.51 -3.83 -3.34
C ASP A 229 10.85 -3.13 -3.06
N SER A 230 10.88 -1.80 -3.12
CA SER A 230 12.07 -1.01 -2.77
C SER A 230 12.47 -1.20 -1.31
N LEU A 231 11.51 -1.14 -0.39
CA LEU A 231 11.75 -1.39 1.04
C LEU A 231 12.24 -2.82 1.30
N TRP A 232 11.61 -3.80 0.64
CA TRP A 232 12.06 -5.20 0.72
C TRP A 232 13.47 -5.39 0.19
N MET A 233 13.80 -4.78 -0.95
CA MET A 233 15.13 -4.83 -1.53
C MET A 233 16.20 -4.23 -0.60
N GLU A 234 15.91 -3.09 0.04
CA GLU A 234 16.82 -2.49 1.03
C GLU A 234 16.94 -3.35 2.29
N GLY A 235 15.82 -3.88 2.77
CA GLY A 235 15.80 -4.83 3.89
C GLY A 235 16.61 -6.10 3.60
N ILE A 236 16.48 -6.67 2.40
CA ILE A 236 17.26 -7.83 1.96
C ILE A 236 18.75 -7.49 1.88
N LYS A 237 19.11 -6.33 1.32
CA LYS A 237 20.53 -5.87 1.28
C LYS A 237 21.11 -5.75 2.69
N GLY A 238 20.34 -5.18 3.62
CA GLY A 238 20.73 -5.08 5.03
C GLY A 238 20.90 -6.45 5.68
N ALA A 239 19.95 -7.37 5.47
CA ALA A 239 20.04 -8.74 5.99
C ALA A 239 21.25 -9.51 5.43
N VAL A 240 21.52 -9.38 4.13
CA VAL A 240 22.69 -10.00 3.50
C VAL A 240 23.99 -9.41 4.07
N ALA A 241 24.05 -8.09 4.28
CA ALA A 241 25.22 -7.45 4.87
C ALA A 241 25.49 -7.95 6.30
N ILE A 242 24.43 -8.08 7.12
CA ILE A 242 24.54 -8.62 8.48
C ILE A 242 25.01 -10.09 8.45
N LEU A 243 24.47 -10.88 7.51
CA LEU A 243 24.82 -12.27 7.34
C LEU A 243 26.29 -12.44 6.94
N LEU A 244 26.77 -11.60 6.01
CA LEU A 244 28.17 -11.57 5.61
C LEU A 244 29.10 -11.17 6.77
N LEU A 245 28.74 -10.14 7.54
CA LEU A 245 29.47 -9.74 8.75
C LEU A 245 29.52 -10.87 9.78
N GLY A 246 28.39 -11.55 10.01
CA GLY A 246 28.33 -12.72 10.88
C GLY A 246 29.23 -13.85 10.42
N LEU A 247 29.29 -14.08 9.09
CA LEU A 247 30.11 -15.11 8.48
C LEU A 247 31.62 -14.78 8.62
N VAL A 248 31.99 -13.52 8.40
CA VAL A 248 33.37 -13.04 8.63
C VAL A 248 33.76 -13.17 10.11
N ALA A 249 32.88 -12.76 11.02
CA ALA A 249 33.11 -12.91 12.45
C ALA A 249 33.23 -14.39 12.87
N TYR A 250 32.40 -15.27 12.30
CA TYR A 250 32.45 -16.70 12.56
C TYR A 250 33.77 -17.33 12.10
N PHE A 251 34.20 -17.02 10.87
CA PHE A 251 35.50 -17.50 10.37
C PHE A 251 36.68 -16.89 11.12
N GLY A 252 36.60 -15.59 11.44
CA GLY A 252 37.63 -14.91 12.25
C GLY A 252 37.76 -15.55 13.64
N TYR A 253 36.63 -15.82 14.27
CA TYR A 253 36.60 -16.48 15.58
C TYR A 253 37.09 -17.93 15.50
N GLY A 254 36.72 -18.65 14.44
CA GLY A 254 37.23 -20.01 14.17
C GLY A 254 38.74 -20.06 14.01
N ASN A 255 39.32 -19.16 13.21
CA ASN A 255 40.77 -19.05 13.03
C ASN A 255 41.47 -18.63 14.33
N TYR A 256 40.90 -17.72 15.10
CA TYR A 256 41.45 -17.34 16.43
C TYR A 256 41.46 -18.51 17.39
N LEU A 257 40.39 -19.30 17.45
CA LEU A 257 40.34 -20.52 18.27
C LEU A 257 41.37 -21.58 17.83
N GLN A 258 41.51 -21.75 16.50
CA GLN A 258 42.45 -22.69 15.91
C GLN A 258 43.90 -22.29 16.24
N SER A 259 44.25 -21.01 16.09
CA SER A 259 45.57 -20.49 16.51
C SER A 259 45.85 -20.66 17.99
N LYS A 260 44.82 -20.49 18.86
CA LYS A 260 44.98 -20.78 20.29
C LYS A 260 45.20 -22.25 20.59
N LEU A 261 44.49 -23.14 19.90
CA LEU A 261 44.65 -24.60 20.01
C LEU A 261 46.03 -25.03 19.55
N ASP A 262 46.53 -24.52 18.45
CA ASP A 262 47.87 -24.80 17.96
C ASP A 262 48.96 -24.36 18.93
N ASN A 263 48.79 -23.18 19.52
CA ASN A 263 49.74 -22.69 20.55
C ASN A 263 49.70 -23.58 21.80
N LEU A 264 48.51 -24.04 22.22
CA LEU A 264 48.36 -24.94 23.39
C LEU A 264 48.95 -26.34 23.10
N VAL A 265 48.80 -26.84 21.89
CA VAL A 265 49.39 -28.11 21.44
C VAL A 265 50.91 -28.01 21.39
N LEU A 266 51.45 -26.87 20.91
CA LEU A 266 52.89 -26.60 20.95
C LEU A 266 53.46 -26.49 22.34
N GLN A 267 52.74 -25.87 23.31
CA GLN A 267 53.11 -25.82 24.69
C GLN A 267 53.09 -27.21 25.33
N ALA A 268 52.03 -28.00 25.09
CA ALA A 268 51.97 -29.37 25.61
C ALA A 268 53.05 -30.30 25.05
N LYS A 269 53.47 -30.11 23.78
CA LYS A 269 54.58 -30.82 23.22
C LYS A 269 55.94 -30.43 23.83
N ARG A 270 56.05 -29.18 24.28
CA ARG A 270 57.31 -28.70 24.94
C ARG A 270 57.46 -29.16 26.40
N GLU A 271 56.37 -29.42 27.06
CA GLU A 271 56.37 -29.84 28.49
C GLU A 271 56.35 -31.38 28.68
N GLY A 272 56.72 -32.16 27.72
CA GLY A 272 57.32 -33.50 27.75
C GLY A 272 56.73 -34.61 28.64
N ASN A 273 55.54 -34.49 29.25
CA ASN A 273 54.99 -35.54 30.12
C ASN A 273 53.47 -35.60 30.22
N GLN A 274 52.76 -35.61 29.06
CA GLN A 274 51.28 -35.62 29.12
C GLN A 274 50.65 -36.50 28.03
N TYR A 275 51.01 -37.74 27.96
CA TYR A 275 50.29 -38.71 27.11
C TYR A 275 48.81 -38.93 27.53
N THR A 276 48.56 -38.79 28.82
CA THR A 276 47.20 -38.89 29.40
C THR A 276 46.31 -37.71 29.06
N ASN A 277 46.84 -36.51 28.89
CA ASN A 277 46.07 -35.35 28.52
C ASN A 277 45.68 -35.31 27.03
N ALA A 278 46.56 -35.85 26.16
CA ALA A 278 46.29 -35.98 24.72
C ALA A 278 45.11 -36.91 24.44
N LEU A 279 44.99 -38.02 25.17
CA LEU A 279 43.91 -38.97 25.07
C LEU A 279 42.55 -38.38 25.55
N SER A 280 42.59 -37.57 26.63
CA SER A 280 41.37 -36.91 27.11
C SER A 280 40.90 -35.79 26.17
N LEU A 281 41.87 -35.11 25.48
CA LEU A 281 41.56 -34.08 24.46
C LEU A 281 40.98 -34.70 23.23
N LYS A 282 41.55 -35.84 22.74
CA LYS A 282 41.06 -36.60 21.63
C LYS A 282 39.62 -37.07 21.83
N ALA A 283 39.31 -37.60 23.05
CA ALA A 283 37.95 -38.02 23.41
C ALA A 283 36.97 -36.81 23.44
N ARG A 284 37.47 -35.62 23.82
CA ARG A 284 36.65 -34.41 23.86
C ARG A 284 36.39 -33.87 22.42
N VAL A 285 37.37 -33.93 21.53
CA VAL A 285 37.24 -33.57 20.12
C VAL A 285 36.25 -34.51 19.43
N GLU A 286 36.37 -35.81 19.61
CA GLU A 286 35.40 -36.80 19.09
C GLU A 286 33.96 -36.51 19.58
N THR A 287 33.83 -36.12 20.87
CA THR A 287 32.49 -35.80 21.42
C THR A 287 31.93 -34.51 20.81
N LEU A 288 32.79 -33.53 20.49
CA LEU A 288 32.39 -32.28 19.83
C LEU A 288 32.09 -32.48 18.33
N GLU A 289 32.82 -33.34 17.65
CA GLU A 289 32.53 -33.72 16.26
C GLU A 289 31.20 -34.48 16.16
N LYS A 290 30.94 -35.43 17.05
CA LYS A 290 29.63 -36.08 17.17
C LYS A 290 28.51 -35.06 17.44
N ARG A 291 28.71 -34.08 18.32
CA ARG A 291 27.72 -33.00 18.56
C ARG A 291 27.54 -32.11 17.35
N LYS A 292 28.58 -31.82 16.57
CA LYS A 292 28.52 -31.02 15.33
C LYS A 292 27.75 -31.78 14.24
N ALA A 293 28.03 -33.05 14.03
CA ALA A 293 27.28 -33.90 13.12
C ALA A 293 25.79 -33.97 13.48
N LEU A 294 25.49 -34.09 14.78
CA LEU A 294 24.13 -34.12 15.30
C LEU A 294 23.35 -32.79 15.11
N LYS A 295 24.04 -31.65 15.06
CA LYS A 295 23.42 -30.35 14.85
C LYS A 295 22.87 -30.19 13.44
N PHE A 296 23.46 -30.87 12.46
CA PHE A 296 23.03 -30.78 11.06
C PHE A 296 22.02 -31.86 10.67
N ALA A 297 21.89 -32.94 11.45
CA ALA A 297 20.92 -34.00 11.16
C ALA A 297 19.47 -33.51 11.04
N ALA A 298 19.08 -32.58 11.88
CA ALA A 298 17.74 -31.97 11.82
C ALA A 298 17.53 -31.15 10.54
N LEU A 299 18.54 -30.40 10.08
CA LEU A 299 18.50 -29.60 8.85
C LEU A 299 18.54 -30.49 7.61
N GLU A 300 19.34 -31.55 7.65
CA GLU A 300 19.39 -32.55 6.58
C GLU A 300 18.04 -33.28 6.44
N ALA A 301 17.48 -33.71 7.56
CA ALA A 301 16.16 -34.30 7.57
C ALA A 301 15.10 -33.34 7.02
N TRP A 302 15.14 -32.08 7.46
CA TRP A 302 14.21 -31.06 6.99
C TRP A 302 14.35 -30.85 5.46
N TYR A 303 15.55 -30.70 4.97
CA TYR A 303 15.81 -30.53 3.54
C TYR A 303 15.31 -31.71 2.72
N LYS A 304 15.69 -32.93 3.09
CA LYS A 304 15.32 -34.16 2.37
C LYS A 304 13.80 -34.39 2.39
N VAL A 305 13.17 -34.20 3.53
CA VAL A 305 11.71 -34.29 3.70
C VAL A 305 11.00 -33.26 2.80
N SER A 306 11.56 -32.06 2.64
CA SER A 306 10.98 -31.02 1.80
C SER A 306 11.15 -31.28 0.30
N VAL A 307 12.23 -31.90 -0.11
CA VAL A 307 12.51 -32.23 -1.52
C VAL A 307 11.62 -33.38 -2.03
N GLU A 308 11.36 -34.35 -1.19
CA GLU A 308 10.51 -35.51 -1.53
C GLU A 308 9.01 -35.25 -1.39
N LEU A 309 8.61 -34.03 -1.03
CA LEU A 309 7.19 -33.71 -0.87
C LEU A 309 6.49 -33.65 -2.24
N PRO A 310 5.46 -34.47 -2.48
CA PRO A 310 4.62 -34.37 -3.66
C PRO A 310 3.95 -32.98 -3.78
N GLN A 311 3.79 -32.47 -5.00
CA GLN A 311 3.27 -31.12 -5.26
C GLN A 311 1.84 -30.92 -4.74
N GLU A 312 1.10 -31.98 -4.57
CA GLU A 312 -0.29 -32.00 -4.08
C GLU A 312 -0.39 -31.95 -2.54
N LEU A 313 0.72 -32.17 -1.84
CA LEU A 313 0.79 -32.09 -0.38
C LEU A 313 1.39 -30.77 0.06
N LYS A 314 0.83 -30.18 1.09
CA LYS A 314 1.33 -28.92 1.67
C LYS A 314 1.71 -29.11 3.12
N PHE A 315 2.90 -28.67 3.52
CA PHE A 315 3.26 -28.59 4.93
C PHE A 315 2.52 -27.45 5.62
N SER A 316 2.06 -27.71 6.83
CA SER A 316 1.56 -26.67 7.75
C SER A 316 2.50 -26.46 8.93
N GLU A 317 3.18 -27.50 9.38
CA GLU A 317 4.05 -27.44 10.55
C GLU A 317 5.10 -28.54 10.48
N LEU A 318 6.34 -28.19 10.80
CA LEU A 318 7.48 -29.12 10.98
C LEU A 318 8.06 -28.86 12.35
N THR A 319 7.98 -29.83 13.24
CA THR A 319 8.46 -29.71 14.62
C THR A 319 9.49 -30.80 14.90
N PHE A 320 10.71 -30.38 15.23
CA PHE A 320 11.75 -31.27 15.70
C PHE A 320 11.79 -31.23 17.22
N THR A 321 11.60 -32.40 17.87
CA THR A 321 11.69 -32.57 19.33
C THR A 321 12.82 -33.51 19.66
N SER A 322 13.55 -33.19 20.70
CA SER A 322 14.63 -34.00 21.23
C SER A 322 14.45 -34.13 22.74
N ASP A 323 13.84 -35.23 23.14
CA ASP A 323 13.56 -35.49 24.55
C ASP A 323 14.54 -36.52 25.11
N ARG A 324 15.04 -36.23 26.32
CA ARG A 324 15.92 -37.14 27.04
C ARG A 324 15.07 -37.98 27.96
N THR A 325 14.98 -39.28 27.66
CA THR A 325 14.27 -40.24 28.52
C THR A 325 15.00 -40.40 29.85
N LEU A 326 14.24 -40.78 30.89
CA LEU A 326 14.77 -41.07 32.24
C LEU A 326 15.86 -42.15 32.24
N SER A 327 15.91 -43.00 31.20
CA SER A 327 16.94 -44.02 30.99
C SER A 327 18.24 -43.49 30.34
N GLY A 328 18.36 -42.17 30.11
CA GLY A 328 19.56 -41.57 29.54
C GLY A 328 19.63 -41.62 28.02
N LYS A 329 18.72 -42.30 27.33
CA LYS A 329 18.62 -42.33 25.86
C LYS A 329 17.92 -41.10 25.37
N THR A 330 18.47 -40.48 24.31
CA THR A 330 17.88 -39.32 23.67
C THR A 330 16.96 -39.79 22.54
N SER A 331 15.64 -39.63 22.72
CA SER A 331 14.67 -39.85 21.64
C SER A 331 14.54 -38.58 20.82
N ARG A 332 14.69 -38.69 19.52
CA ARG A 332 14.56 -37.57 18.58
C ARG A 332 13.45 -37.87 17.59
N GLN A 333 12.56 -36.93 17.45
CA GLN A 333 11.39 -37.09 16.59
C GLN A 333 11.23 -35.84 15.73
N LEU A 334 10.96 -36.03 14.44
CA LEU A 334 10.51 -35.03 13.53
C LEU A 334 9.03 -35.24 13.27
N ARG A 335 8.20 -34.33 13.76
CA ARG A 335 6.76 -34.36 13.49
C ARG A 335 6.45 -33.45 12.33
N ILE A 336 5.78 -33.97 11.33
CA ILE A 336 5.39 -33.33 10.10
C ILE A 336 3.87 -33.24 10.09
N ARG A 337 3.32 -32.06 9.91
CA ARG A 337 1.89 -31.84 9.69
C ARG A 337 1.67 -31.15 8.37
N GLY A 338 0.58 -31.51 7.71
CA GLY A 338 0.24 -30.92 6.45
C GLY A 338 -1.23 -31.01 6.10
N SER A 339 -1.56 -30.42 4.96
CA SER A 339 -2.89 -30.47 4.38
C SER A 339 -2.82 -30.93 2.93
N ALA A 340 -3.87 -31.58 2.46
CA ALA A 340 -4.00 -32.08 1.11
C ALA A 340 -5.47 -32.04 0.66
N ASP A 341 -5.75 -32.18 -0.61
CA ASP A 341 -7.10 -32.22 -1.12
C ASP A 341 -7.78 -33.58 -0.82
N THR A 342 -9.10 -33.56 -0.64
CA THR A 342 -9.89 -34.74 -0.42
C THR A 342 -9.75 -35.72 -1.61
N GLY A 343 -9.16 -36.87 -1.39
CA GLY A 343 -8.87 -37.90 -2.43
C GLY A 343 -7.41 -38.29 -2.53
N THR A 344 -6.50 -37.59 -1.85
CA THR A 344 -5.05 -37.82 -1.94
C THR A 344 -4.48 -38.73 -0.84
N LYS A 345 -5.30 -39.55 -0.17
CA LYS A 345 -4.85 -40.47 0.89
C LYS A 345 -3.71 -41.37 0.45
N ASN A 346 -3.75 -41.85 -0.78
CA ASN A 346 -2.71 -42.72 -1.33
C ASN A 346 -1.35 -41.99 -1.47
N LEU A 347 -1.37 -40.71 -1.74
CA LEU A 347 -0.14 -39.91 -1.84
C LEU A 347 0.51 -39.72 -0.46
N ILE A 348 -0.28 -39.60 0.60
CA ILE A 348 0.24 -39.52 1.98
C ILE A 348 0.90 -40.83 2.36
N PHE A 349 0.30 -41.95 2.00
CA PHE A 349 0.86 -43.28 2.25
C PHE A 349 2.17 -43.48 1.47
N ASN A 350 2.18 -43.16 0.19
CA ASN A 350 3.38 -43.22 -0.65
C ASN A 350 4.50 -42.31 -0.12
N TYR A 351 4.15 -41.13 0.37
CA TYR A 351 5.09 -40.24 0.99
C TYR A 351 5.65 -40.79 2.30
N GLN A 352 4.82 -41.41 3.14
CA GLN A 352 5.27 -42.11 4.34
C GLN A 352 6.26 -43.25 4.00
N GLU A 353 5.98 -44.02 2.96
CA GLU A 353 6.87 -45.07 2.49
C GLU A 353 8.20 -44.52 1.94
N ALA A 354 8.15 -43.42 1.20
CA ALA A 354 9.34 -42.73 0.74
C ALA A 354 10.21 -42.21 1.89
N LEU A 355 9.61 -41.67 2.92
CA LEU A 355 10.30 -41.24 4.14
C LEU A 355 10.96 -42.42 4.88
N THR A 356 10.31 -43.58 4.91
CA THR A 356 10.88 -44.78 5.57
C THR A 356 12.11 -45.31 4.86
N ARG A 357 12.20 -45.12 3.52
CA ARG A 357 13.34 -45.59 2.70
C ARG A 357 14.42 -44.51 2.54
N MET A 358 14.25 -43.35 3.14
CA MET A 358 15.15 -42.23 2.97
C MET A 358 16.50 -42.50 3.62
N GLU A 359 17.57 -42.35 2.83
CA GLU A 359 18.95 -42.52 3.29
C GLU A 359 19.55 -41.17 3.73
N ALA A 360 20.29 -41.17 4.80
CA ALA A 360 21.13 -40.04 5.22
C ALA A 360 22.37 -39.90 4.31
N ASN A 361 23.11 -38.81 4.42
CA ASN A 361 24.32 -38.59 3.62
C ASN A 361 25.48 -39.58 3.96
N ASP A 362 25.37 -40.27 5.05
CA ASP A 362 26.29 -41.35 5.48
C ASP A 362 25.93 -42.74 4.95
N GLY A 363 24.86 -42.87 4.16
CA GLY A 363 24.40 -44.12 3.59
C GLY A 363 23.51 -44.96 4.52
N ASN A 364 23.23 -44.52 5.74
CA ASN A 364 22.32 -45.19 6.67
C ASN A 364 20.88 -44.68 6.45
N THR A 365 19.89 -45.40 6.93
CA THR A 365 18.49 -44.94 6.94
C THR A 365 18.35 -43.69 7.82
N LEU A 366 17.73 -42.64 7.27
CA LEU A 366 17.58 -41.39 8.00
C LEU A 366 16.63 -41.50 9.20
N PHE A 367 15.60 -42.32 9.07
CA PHE A 367 14.60 -42.56 10.11
C PHE A 367 14.52 -44.04 10.43
N SER A 368 14.49 -44.39 11.73
CA SER A 368 14.32 -45.78 12.21
C SER A 368 12.89 -46.26 12.08
N ASP A 369 11.93 -45.31 12.20
CA ASP A 369 10.50 -45.63 12.08
C ASP A 369 9.74 -44.36 11.66
N VAL A 370 8.74 -44.52 10.79
CA VAL A 370 7.85 -43.45 10.35
C VAL A 370 6.41 -43.85 10.58
N SER A 371 5.79 -43.31 11.61
CA SER A 371 4.41 -43.59 11.98
C SER A 371 3.45 -42.49 11.52
N SER A 372 2.23 -42.87 11.17
CA SER A 372 1.17 -41.90 10.87
C SER A 372 0.37 -41.63 12.14
N ASP A 373 0.31 -40.37 12.54
CA ASP A 373 -0.51 -39.90 13.69
C ASP A 373 -1.99 -39.74 13.29
N GLY A 374 -2.36 -40.16 12.05
CA GLY A 374 -3.70 -40.17 11.52
C GLY A 374 -4.00 -39.04 10.51
N THR A 375 -5.09 -39.24 9.78
CA THR A 375 -5.61 -38.25 8.82
C THR A 375 -6.99 -37.82 9.27
N ARG A 376 -7.23 -36.48 9.30
CA ARG A 376 -8.53 -35.92 9.69
C ARG A 376 -9.06 -35.06 8.55
N GLU A 377 -10.25 -35.38 8.11
CA GLU A 377 -10.94 -34.62 7.06
C GLU A 377 -11.65 -33.39 7.65
N ASP A 378 -11.33 -32.21 7.12
CA ASP A 378 -12.07 -31.00 7.39
C ASP A 378 -13.13 -30.81 6.32
N THR A 379 -14.36 -31.23 6.62
CA THR A 379 -15.51 -31.18 5.70
C THR A 379 -15.89 -29.74 5.31
N ARG A 380 -15.53 -28.72 6.09
CA ARG A 380 -15.83 -27.34 5.77
C ARG A 380 -14.88 -26.77 4.72
N LYS A 381 -13.61 -27.20 4.74
CA LYS A 381 -12.58 -26.71 3.83
C LYS A 381 -12.28 -27.68 2.67
N LYS A 382 -12.94 -28.85 2.63
CA LYS A 382 -12.64 -29.94 1.69
C LYS A 382 -11.15 -30.31 1.67
N GLN A 383 -10.51 -30.26 2.83
CA GLN A 383 -9.10 -30.55 2.99
C GLN A 383 -8.90 -31.73 3.94
N LEU A 384 -7.90 -32.53 3.65
CA LEU A 384 -7.45 -33.62 4.47
C LEU A 384 -6.20 -33.20 5.24
N ASN A 385 -6.28 -33.06 6.55
CA ASN A 385 -5.13 -32.81 7.40
C ASN A 385 -4.46 -34.12 7.73
N TRP A 386 -3.15 -34.16 7.63
CA TRP A 386 -2.34 -35.35 7.88
C TRP A 386 -1.18 -35.02 8.81
N ALA A 387 -0.72 -36.01 9.57
CA ALA A 387 0.43 -35.88 10.44
C ALA A 387 1.26 -37.18 10.42
N LEU A 388 2.56 -37.02 10.30
CA LEU A 388 3.55 -38.12 10.35
C LEU A 388 4.56 -37.81 11.46
N THR A 389 4.98 -38.84 12.18
CA THR A 389 6.05 -38.77 13.18
C THR A 389 7.20 -39.67 12.73
N CYS A 390 8.35 -39.09 12.47
CA CYS A 390 9.56 -39.77 12.06
C CYS A 390 10.52 -39.85 13.25
N ASN A 391 10.91 -41.02 13.63
CA ASN A 391 11.85 -41.30 14.72
C ASN A 391 13.25 -41.47 14.13
N PHE A 392 14.25 -40.81 14.72
CA PHE A 392 15.64 -41.05 14.38
C PHE A 392 16.18 -42.22 15.19
N ASP A 393 17.17 -42.95 14.63
CA ASP A 393 17.87 -43.97 15.40
C ASP A 393 18.54 -43.33 16.62
N GLY A 394 18.09 -43.77 17.80
CA GLY A 394 18.67 -43.36 19.07
C GLY A 394 19.83 -44.27 19.43
N GLU A 395 21.08 -43.73 19.37
CA GLU A 395 22.17 -44.37 20.12
C GLU A 395 22.04 -44.13 21.62
#